data_2f7331b8bc5069af5dcfe7fec678e81f
#
_entry.id   2f7331b8bc5069af5dcfe7fec678e81f
#
_cell.length_a   1.000
_cell.length_b   1.000
_cell.length_c   1.000
_cell.angle_alpha   90.00
_cell.angle_beta   90.00
_cell.angle_gamma   90.00
#
_symmetry.space_group_name_H-M   'P 1'
#
loop_
_entity.id
_entity.type
_entity.pdbx_description
1 polymer ?
#
loop_
_entity_poly.entity_id
_entity_poly.type
_entity_poly.pdbx_seq_one_letter_code
_entity_poly.pdbx_strand_id
1 'polypeptide(L)'
;MIIPAPPPSILIFKEQMSFVEKWDKAFDARDRDALAALLDDEFVFVRHQSGKEIPKEDMLNMWTSDGPRVVLNNYRVIYENDDIVVTHRFIDFPSGDKEAVLGVINLKNGKGIRMETGATPMPS
;
A
#
# COMPACT_ATOMS: atom_id res chain seq x y z
N MET A 1 32.82 -29.10 9.38
CA MET A 1 31.68 -28.18 9.62
C MET A 1 31.07 -27.78 8.31
N ILE A 2 29.82 -27.91 8.26
CA ILE A 2 29.10 -27.50 7.05
C ILE A 2 28.68 -26.09 7.21
N ILE A 3 29.27 -25.26 6.42
CA ILE A 3 28.71 -23.94 6.25
C ILE A 3 27.43 -24.14 5.49
N PRO A 4 26.31 -23.81 6.08
CA PRO A 4 25.12 -23.78 5.30
C PRO A 4 25.48 -22.94 4.09
N ALA A 5 25.37 -23.53 2.94
CA ALA A 5 25.36 -22.79 1.73
C ALA A 5 24.62 -21.51 2.07
N PRO A 6 25.22 -20.39 1.82
CA PRO A 6 24.45 -19.19 1.99
C PRO A 6 23.16 -19.51 1.29
N PRO A 7 22.11 -19.58 2.05
CA PRO A 7 20.88 -19.68 1.38
C PRO A 7 21.01 -18.74 0.23
N PRO A 8 20.51 -19.07 -0.89
CA PRO A 8 20.32 -18.04 -1.87
C PRO A 8 19.59 -16.94 -1.13
N SER A 9 20.36 -16.18 -0.41
CA SER A 9 19.88 -15.13 0.45
C SER A 9 18.95 -14.18 -0.31
N ILE A 10 19.12 -14.11 -1.63
CA ILE A 10 18.24 -13.32 -2.47
C ILE A 10 16.86 -13.96 -2.59
N LEU A 11 16.78 -15.27 -2.72
CA LEU A 11 15.47 -15.94 -2.77
C LEU A 11 14.76 -15.86 -1.44
N ILE A 12 15.50 -16.08 -0.34
CA ILE A 12 14.93 -15.98 1.00
C ILE A 12 14.47 -14.56 1.26
N PHE A 13 15.25 -13.58 0.84
CA PHE A 13 14.87 -12.19 1.00
C PHE A 13 13.58 -11.87 0.25
N LYS A 14 13.43 -12.33 -0.99
CA LYS A 14 12.21 -12.12 -1.77
C LYS A 14 11.00 -12.79 -1.14
N GLU A 15 11.19 -14.00 -0.62
CA GLU A 15 10.12 -14.75 0.03
C GLU A 15 9.70 -14.11 1.34
N GLN A 16 10.62 -13.40 1.98
CA GLN A 16 10.38 -12.73 3.26
C GLN A 16 9.90 -11.30 3.11
N MET A 17 9.82 -10.78 1.89
CA MET A 17 9.25 -9.46 1.69
C MET A 17 7.81 -9.44 2.15
N SER A 18 7.50 -8.50 3.03
CA SER A 18 6.15 -8.31 3.52
C SER A 18 5.23 -7.79 2.41
N PHE A 19 3.93 -7.89 2.66
CA PHE A 19 2.95 -7.30 1.75
C PHE A 19 3.23 -5.82 1.52
N VAL A 20 3.48 -5.06 2.60
CA VAL A 20 3.67 -3.62 2.47
C VAL A 20 4.94 -3.28 1.71
N GLU A 21 6.00 -4.05 1.85
CA GLU A 21 7.23 -3.83 1.09
C GLU A 21 6.99 -4.05 -0.40
N LYS A 22 6.27 -5.10 -0.76
CA LYS A 22 5.89 -5.37 -2.15
C LYS A 22 4.99 -4.27 -2.69
N TRP A 23 4.04 -3.84 -1.88
CA TRP A 23 3.11 -2.77 -2.23
C TRP A 23 3.85 -1.46 -2.52
N ASP A 24 4.72 -1.05 -1.60
CA ASP A 24 5.45 0.20 -1.74
C ASP A 24 6.30 0.21 -3.00
N LYS A 25 6.96 -0.90 -3.29
CA LYS A 25 7.78 -1.02 -4.50
C LYS A 25 6.94 -0.89 -5.77
N ALA A 26 5.83 -1.58 -5.82
CA ALA A 26 4.93 -1.54 -6.97
C ALA A 26 4.28 -0.17 -7.13
N PHE A 27 3.91 0.46 -6.03
CA PHE A 27 3.30 1.79 -6.04
C PHE A 27 4.27 2.86 -6.52
N ASP A 28 5.50 2.83 -6.03
CA ASP A 28 6.53 3.79 -6.45
C ASP A 28 6.83 3.68 -7.94
N ALA A 29 6.82 2.46 -8.45
CA ALA A 29 7.06 2.21 -9.87
C ALA A 29 5.81 2.45 -10.73
N ARG A 30 4.65 2.71 -10.14
CA ARG A 30 3.35 2.76 -10.81
C ARG A 30 3.13 1.51 -11.67
N ASP A 31 3.53 0.37 -11.14
CA ASP A 31 3.45 -0.92 -11.82
C ASP A 31 2.06 -1.52 -11.62
N ARG A 32 1.19 -1.31 -12.61
CA ARG A 32 -0.21 -1.74 -12.52
C ARG A 32 -0.33 -3.25 -12.33
N ASP A 33 0.44 -4.02 -13.07
CA ASP A 33 0.35 -5.49 -12.99
C ASP A 33 0.81 -6.00 -11.63
N ALA A 34 1.88 -5.42 -11.10
CA ALA A 34 2.37 -5.79 -9.77
C ALA A 34 1.36 -5.42 -8.68
N LEU A 35 0.76 -4.22 -8.76
CA LEU A 35 -0.28 -3.80 -7.81
C LEU A 35 -1.50 -4.71 -7.92
N ALA A 36 -1.94 -5.01 -9.14
CA ALA A 36 -3.09 -5.89 -9.37
C ALA A 36 -2.88 -7.28 -8.78
N ALA A 37 -1.66 -7.80 -8.88
CA ALA A 37 -1.32 -9.12 -8.35
C ALA A 37 -1.36 -9.16 -6.82
N LEU A 38 -1.20 -8.02 -6.16
CA LEU A 38 -1.24 -7.93 -4.70
C LEU A 38 -2.65 -7.76 -4.15
N LEU A 39 -3.64 -7.57 -5.01
CA LEU A 39 -5.03 -7.34 -4.60
C LEU A 39 -5.92 -8.48 -5.04
N ASP A 40 -6.84 -8.87 -4.16
CA ASP A 40 -7.91 -9.82 -4.48
C ASP A 40 -8.82 -9.21 -5.55
N ASP A 41 -9.45 -10.07 -6.36
CA ASP A 41 -10.37 -9.59 -7.40
C ASP A 41 -11.57 -8.83 -6.83
N GLU A 42 -11.94 -9.13 -5.60
CA GLU A 42 -13.05 -8.48 -4.91
C GLU A 42 -12.61 -7.30 -4.04
N PHE A 43 -11.36 -6.87 -4.19
CA PHE A 43 -10.83 -5.75 -3.42
C PHE A 43 -11.69 -4.50 -3.54
N VAL A 44 -11.89 -3.82 -2.40
CA VAL A 44 -12.52 -2.51 -2.36
C VAL A 44 -11.69 -1.54 -1.53
N PHE A 45 -11.69 -0.30 -1.95
CA PHE A 45 -11.14 0.81 -1.18
C PHE A 45 -12.31 1.59 -0.58
N VAL A 46 -12.26 1.85 0.72
CA VAL A 46 -13.34 2.54 1.42
C VAL A 46 -12.85 3.90 1.89
N ARG A 47 -13.55 4.93 1.45
CA ARG A 47 -13.31 6.28 1.96
C ARG A 47 -13.99 6.40 3.31
N HIS A 48 -13.21 6.61 4.34
CA HIS A 48 -13.72 6.65 5.71
C HIS A 48 -14.81 7.71 5.89
N GLN A 49 -14.64 8.87 5.30
CA GLN A 49 -15.58 9.99 5.47
C GLN A 49 -16.96 9.75 4.88
N SER A 50 -17.04 9.04 3.75
CA SER A 50 -18.29 8.84 3.03
C SER A 50 -18.81 7.41 3.10
N GLY A 51 -17.93 6.46 3.47
CA GLY A 51 -18.25 5.05 3.38
C GLY A 51 -18.32 4.52 1.94
N LYS A 52 -17.96 5.34 0.96
CA LYS A 52 -18.01 4.94 -0.43
C LYS A 52 -16.98 3.86 -0.71
N GLU A 53 -17.44 2.77 -1.33
CA GLU A 53 -16.58 1.66 -1.75
C GLU A 53 -16.19 1.83 -3.22
N ILE A 54 -14.89 1.78 -3.48
CA ILE A 54 -14.33 1.95 -4.82
C ILE A 54 -13.71 0.61 -5.24
N PRO A 55 -14.12 0.05 -6.38
CA PRO A 55 -13.63 -1.26 -6.81
C PRO A 55 -12.16 -1.23 -7.21
N LYS A 56 -11.56 -2.42 -7.22
CA LYS A 56 -10.16 -2.63 -7.57
C LYS A 56 -9.75 -1.92 -8.86
N GLU A 57 -10.52 -2.08 -9.92
CA GLU A 57 -10.15 -1.53 -11.22
C GLU A 57 -10.05 -0.02 -11.20
N ASP A 58 -11.00 0.65 -10.55
CA ASP A 58 -11.01 2.10 -10.44
C ASP A 58 -9.83 2.61 -9.62
N MET A 59 -9.47 1.89 -8.56
CA MET A 59 -8.31 2.27 -7.75
C MET A 59 -7.00 2.04 -8.51
N LEU A 60 -6.87 0.96 -9.25
CA LEU A 60 -5.69 0.73 -10.09
C LEU A 60 -5.53 1.85 -11.12
N ASN A 61 -6.62 2.27 -11.74
CA ASN A 61 -6.59 3.38 -12.69
C ASN A 61 -6.11 4.67 -12.02
N MET A 62 -6.58 4.95 -10.82
CA MET A 62 -6.21 6.14 -10.08
C MET A 62 -4.73 6.12 -9.66
N TRP A 63 -4.27 4.99 -9.09
CA TRP A 63 -2.92 4.88 -8.56
C TRP A 63 -1.85 4.87 -9.65
N THR A 64 -2.19 4.44 -10.86
CA THR A 64 -1.23 4.32 -11.96
C THR A 64 -1.43 5.34 -13.06
N SER A 65 -2.29 6.34 -12.84
CA SER A 65 -2.51 7.41 -13.81
C SER A 65 -1.24 8.26 -13.97
N ASP A 66 -1.07 8.82 -15.16
CA ASP A 66 -0.03 9.81 -15.40
C ASP A 66 -0.42 11.12 -14.73
N GLY A 67 0.57 11.86 -14.29
CA GLY A 67 0.33 13.16 -13.68
C GLY A 67 1.24 13.42 -12.49
N PRO A 68 1.10 14.60 -11.88
CA PRO A 68 1.90 14.95 -10.71
C PRO A 68 1.66 13.97 -9.58
N ARG A 69 2.74 13.59 -8.92
CA ARG A 69 2.67 12.65 -7.79
C ARG A 69 2.45 13.40 -6.49
N VAL A 70 1.75 12.75 -5.58
CA VAL A 70 1.76 13.17 -4.18
C VAL A 70 3.12 12.84 -3.57
N VAL A 71 3.50 13.60 -2.55
CA VAL A 71 4.72 13.33 -1.79
C VAL A 71 4.32 12.77 -0.43
N LEU A 72 4.86 11.60 -0.10
CA LEU A 72 4.62 10.95 1.18
C LEU A 72 5.76 11.30 2.13
N ASN A 73 5.40 11.79 3.31
CA ASN A 73 6.35 12.15 4.35
C ASN A 73 6.10 11.32 5.61
N ASN A 74 7.19 10.96 6.29
CA ASN A 74 7.13 10.24 7.55
C ASN A 74 6.25 8.99 7.48
N TYR A 75 6.38 8.28 6.37
CA TYR A 75 5.68 7.01 6.18
C TYR A 75 6.17 5.99 7.20
N ARG A 76 5.24 5.35 7.87
CA ARG A 76 5.56 4.30 8.83
C ARG A 76 4.53 3.20 8.83
N VAL A 77 5.00 1.99 9.05
CA VAL A 77 4.14 0.84 9.28
C VAL A 77 3.95 0.72 10.79
N ILE A 78 2.72 0.90 11.24
CA ILE A 78 2.40 0.82 12.67
C ILE A 78 2.32 -0.64 13.10
N TYR A 79 1.71 -1.47 12.27
CA TYR A 79 1.54 -2.89 12.55
C TYR A 79 1.35 -3.66 11.26
N GLU A 80 1.91 -4.86 11.20
CA GLU A 80 1.74 -5.75 10.05
C GLU A 80 1.80 -7.20 10.51
N ASN A 81 0.84 -7.99 10.03
CA ASN A 81 0.88 -9.45 10.12
C ASN A 81 0.25 -10.05 8.86
N ASP A 82 -0.06 -11.34 8.86
CA ASP A 82 -0.62 -12.00 7.68
C ASP A 82 -2.03 -11.56 7.33
N ASP A 83 -2.72 -10.90 8.25
CA ASP A 83 -4.14 -10.55 8.10
C ASP A 83 -4.39 -9.07 7.95
N ILE A 84 -3.45 -8.22 8.38
CA ILE A 84 -3.70 -6.79 8.44
C ILE A 84 -2.40 -5.98 8.37
N VAL A 85 -2.48 -4.85 7.69
CA VAL A 85 -1.40 -3.85 7.68
C VAL A 85 -1.99 -2.52 8.10
N VAL A 86 -1.33 -1.84 9.04
CA VAL A 86 -1.73 -0.51 9.50
C VAL A 86 -0.57 0.45 9.25
N THR A 87 -0.84 1.52 8.53
CA THR A 87 0.17 2.51 8.15
C THR A 87 -0.26 3.92 8.49
N HIS A 88 0.70 4.81 8.61
CA HIS A 88 0.46 6.24 8.74
C HIS A 88 1.46 7.02 7.90
N ARG A 89 1.00 8.12 7.30
CA ARG A 89 1.84 9.01 6.49
C ARG A 89 1.23 10.39 6.43
N PHE A 90 2.07 11.36 6.12
CA PHE A 90 1.60 12.69 5.75
C PHE A 90 1.73 12.80 4.24
N ILE A 91 0.73 13.40 3.61
CA ILE A 91 0.69 13.54 2.16
C ILE A 91 0.69 15.01 1.79
N ASP A 92 1.61 15.39 0.90
CA ASP A 92 1.60 16.68 0.24
C ASP A 92 1.02 16.47 -1.17
N PHE A 93 -0.08 17.16 -1.45
CA PHE A 93 -0.69 17.11 -2.77
C PHE A 93 -0.11 18.20 -3.69
N PRO A 94 -0.13 17.97 -5.00
CA PRO A 94 0.33 19.00 -5.95
C PRO A 94 -0.40 20.33 -5.82
N SER A 95 -1.64 20.33 -5.30
CA SER A 95 -2.42 21.53 -5.05
C SER A 95 -1.89 22.39 -3.91
N GLY A 96 -0.98 21.86 -3.10
CA GLY A 96 -0.52 22.49 -1.87
C GLY A 96 -1.25 22.02 -0.61
N ASP A 97 -2.31 21.25 -0.77
CA ASP A 97 -3.03 20.69 0.36
C ASP A 97 -2.18 19.61 1.05
N LYS A 98 -2.38 19.46 2.35
CA LYS A 98 -1.69 18.45 3.16
C LYS A 98 -2.69 17.67 3.98
N GLU A 99 -2.43 16.37 4.12
CA GLU A 99 -3.26 15.50 4.95
C GLU A 99 -2.41 14.54 5.78
N ALA A 100 -2.92 14.21 6.96
CA ALA A 100 -2.42 13.09 7.75
C ALA A 100 -3.33 11.90 7.47
N VAL A 101 -2.78 10.76 7.08
CA VAL A 101 -3.56 9.62 6.62
C VAL A 101 -3.21 8.36 7.42
N LEU A 102 -4.23 7.81 8.08
CA LEU A 102 -4.15 6.49 8.69
C LEU A 102 -4.79 5.49 7.73
N GLY A 103 -4.07 4.44 7.39
CA GLY A 103 -4.54 3.43 6.46
C GLY A 103 -4.54 2.05 7.08
N VAL A 104 -5.56 1.27 6.75
CA VAL A 104 -5.70 -0.13 7.16
C VAL A 104 -5.96 -0.97 5.93
N ILE A 105 -5.17 -2.02 5.75
CA ILE A 105 -5.36 -2.98 4.66
C ILE A 105 -5.62 -4.34 5.28
N ASN A 106 -6.78 -4.93 4.99
CA ASN A 106 -7.07 -6.30 5.37
C ASN A 106 -6.59 -7.23 4.29
N LEU A 107 -5.97 -8.33 4.68
CA LEU A 107 -5.41 -9.32 3.77
C LEU A 107 -6.20 -10.61 3.83
N LYS A 108 -6.28 -11.28 2.69
CA LYS A 108 -6.86 -12.61 2.56
C LYS A 108 -5.95 -13.42 1.64
N ASN A 109 -5.41 -14.51 2.15
CA ASN A 109 -4.48 -15.34 1.39
C ASN A 109 -3.31 -14.53 0.80
N GLY A 110 -2.79 -13.59 1.56
CA GLY A 110 -1.66 -12.77 1.15
C GLY A 110 -2.00 -11.61 0.20
N LYS A 111 -3.27 -11.41 -0.11
CA LYS A 111 -3.72 -10.35 -1.00
C LYS A 111 -4.60 -9.35 -0.27
N GLY A 112 -4.50 -8.08 -0.64
CA GLY A 112 -5.37 -7.05 -0.09
C GLY A 112 -6.81 -7.26 -0.53
N ILE A 113 -7.74 -7.31 0.42
CA ILE A 113 -9.17 -7.45 0.11
C ILE A 113 -9.96 -6.20 0.46
N ARG A 114 -9.43 -5.39 1.36
CA ARG A 114 -10.09 -4.14 1.77
C ARG A 114 -9.05 -3.15 2.25
N MET A 115 -9.15 -1.93 1.80
CA MET A 115 -8.32 -0.83 2.29
C MET A 115 -9.24 0.29 2.76
N GLU A 116 -8.98 0.80 3.95
CA GLU A 116 -9.70 1.94 4.49
C GLU A 116 -8.70 3.01 4.88
N THR A 117 -9.03 4.25 4.58
CA THR A 117 -8.18 5.37 4.98
C THR A 117 -8.99 6.42 5.69
N GLY A 118 -8.46 6.91 6.81
CA GLY A 118 -8.94 8.11 7.46
C GLY A 118 -7.95 9.22 7.21
N ALA A 119 -8.42 10.33 6.66
CA ALA A 119 -7.57 11.46 6.32
C ALA A 119 -8.00 12.70 7.11
N THR A 120 -7.02 13.38 7.72
CA THR A 120 -7.24 14.62 8.44
C THR A 120 -6.52 15.74 7.72
N PRO A 121 -7.24 16.79 7.26
CA PRO A 121 -6.59 17.94 6.65
C PRO A 121 -5.64 18.61 7.63
N MET A 122 -4.49 19.06 7.13
CA MET A 122 -3.49 19.74 7.92
C MET A 122 -3.32 21.18 7.44
N PRO A 123 -2.94 22.10 8.33
CA PRO A 123 -2.59 23.46 7.93
C PRO A 123 -1.42 23.42 6.94
N SER A 124 -1.50 24.21 5.92
CA SER A 124 -0.42 24.36 4.95
C SER A 124 0.60 25.40 5.43
#